data_90bef76e4db1c01095a1e7d900f81d87
#
_entry.id   90bef76e4db1c01095a1e7d900f81d87
#
_cell.length_a   1.000
_cell.length_b   1.000
_cell.length_c   1.000
_cell.angle_alpha   90.00
_cell.angle_beta   90.00
_cell.angle_gamma   90.00
#
_symmetry.space_group_name_H-M   'P 1'
#
loop_
_entity.id
_entity.type
_entity.pdbx_description
1 polymer ?
#
loop_
_entity_poly.entity_id
_entity_poly.type
_entity_poly.pdbx_seq_one_letter_code
_entity_poly.pdbx_strand_id
1 'polypeptide(L)'
;CQLSSNLGINDTQPTYFFTSLRRNNPKDKITETCMLCMRCVSTCPVGIDITSIRNNQRKKEQNFKEFEISNLNGSNIQPAKVAYFAGCMGHLTPSVIKATTKLFKEAKVDFSFIDEDGSICCGKPLLQVGEEKSAESLREKNRELLARSGAEILVTSCPICAKEFSENYNLEIPVLHHSQFFLNLVNEGKLNVNESGKKVAYHDPCELGRGLGVYNEPRELLSHAVTLVDSKQEKENSLCCGGSLGITNISAEQRKIIARNTLQELSQGVTKTIATGCPLCKKTFQSVSDNYKVMDISEILADNIEQKVEVNCPEPELEVAEF
;
A
#
# COMPACT_ATOMS: atom_id res chain seq x y z
N CYS A 1 10.16 19.27 -2.38
CA CYS A 1 9.51 18.50 -3.46
C CYS A 1 10.58 17.75 -4.26
N GLN A 2 10.50 16.42 -4.35
CA GLN A 2 11.50 15.61 -5.06
C GLN A 2 11.55 15.89 -6.58
N LEU A 3 10.45 16.33 -7.18
CA LEU A 3 10.47 16.77 -8.57
C LEU A 3 11.41 17.96 -8.79
N SER A 4 11.44 18.88 -7.83
CA SER A 4 12.37 20.02 -7.86
C SER A 4 13.78 19.60 -7.47
N SER A 5 13.94 18.92 -6.30
CA SER A 5 15.29 18.59 -5.79
C SER A 5 16.06 17.57 -6.62
N ASN A 6 15.35 16.60 -7.22
CA ASN A 6 15.99 15.49 -7.94
C ASN A 6 15.96 15.67 -9.46
N LEU A 7 14.99 16.42 -10.00
CA LEU A 7 14.77 16.54 -11.44
C LEU A 7 14.88 17.98 -11.96
N GLY A 8 15.06 18.98 -11.08
CA GLY A 8 15.09 20.38 -11.45
C GLY A 8 13.74 20.94 -11.95
N ILE A 9 12.63 20.21 -11.73
CA ILE A 9 11.29 20.64 -12.18
C ILE A 9 10.69 21.58 -11.11
N ASN A 10 11.12 22.83 -11.11
CA ASN A 10 10.80 23.83 -10.09
C ASN A 10 9.34 24.31 -10.15
N ASP A 11 8.71 24.23 -11.30
CA ASP A 11 7.32 24.64 -11.52
C ASP A 11 6.32 23.86 -10.67
N THR A 12 6.70 22.67 -10.20
CA THR A 12 5.87 21.84 -9.32
C THR A 12 5.89 22.25 -7.86
N GLN A 13 6.73 23.21 -7.47
CA GLN A 13 6.73 23.72 -6.09
C GLN A 13 5.39 24.40 -5.76
N PRO A 14 4.89 24.27 -4.52
CA PRO A 14 3.60 24.82 -4.12
C PRO A 14 3.47 26.32 -4.44
N THR A 15 4.48 27.12 -4.12
CA THR A 15 4.50 28.57 -4.34
C THR A 15 4.32 28.95 -5.82
N TYR A 16 5.00 28.25 -6.71
CA TYR A 16 4.89 28.47 -8.13
C TYR A 16 3.49 28.09 -8.66
N PHE A 17 2.98 26.95 -8.22
CA PHE A 17 1.65 26.47 -8.58
C PHE A 17 0.56 27.48 -8.21
N PHE A 18 0.55 27.99 -6.97
CA PHE A 18 -0.44 28.97 -6.55
C PHE A 18 -0.29 30.32 -7.28
N THR A 19 0.94 30.72 -7.57
CA THR A 19 1.18 31.93 -8.37
C THR A 19 0.63 31.77 -9.78
N SER A 20 0.78 30.60 -10.39
CA SER A 20 0.24 30.28 -11.72
C SER A 20 -1.29 30.27 -11.72
N LEU A 21 -1.93 29.64 -10.73
CA LEU A 21 -3.39 29.65 -10.57
C LEU A 21 -3.93 31.08 -10.43
N ARG A 22 -3.29 31.90 -9.59
CA ARG A 22 -3.73 33.32 -9.37
C ARG A 22 -3.67 34.17 -10.65
N ARG A 23 -2.77 33.84 -11.56
CA ARG A 23 -2.61 34.53 -12.85
C ARG A 23 -3.55 34.02 -13.95
N ASN A 24 -4.47 33.08 -13.61
CA ASN A 24 -5.34 32.38 -14.57
C ASN A 24 -4.57 31.75 -15.74
N ASN A 25 -3.35 31.32 -15.48
CA ASN A 25 -2.48 30.65 -16.44
C ASN A 25 -1.93 29.37 -15.84
N PRO A 26 -2.77 28.37 -15.53
CA PRO A 26 -2.29 27.05 -15.17
C PRO A 26 -1.64 26.47 -16.42
N LYS A 27 -0.34 26.27 -16.37
CA LYS A 27 0.32 25.44 -17.39
C LYS A 27 -0.07 24.00 -17.08
N ASP A 28 -0.80 23.36 -17.97
CA ASP A 28 -1.36 22.01 -17.86
C ASP A 28 -0.34 20.99 -17.35
N LYS A 29 0.90 21.11 -17.75
CA LYS A 29 2.00 20.26 -17.33
C LYS A 29 2.32 20.29 -15.83
N ILE A 30 1.96 21.36 -15.11
CA ILE A 30 2.26 21.50 -13.67
C ILE A 30 1.35 20.60 -12.83
N THR A 31 0.07 20.54 -13.18
CA THR A 31 -0.92 19.72 -12.49
C THR A 31 -0.68 18.24 -12.76
N GLU A 32 -0.36 17.88 -14.00
CA GLU A 32 -0.11 16.52 -14.44
C GLU A 32 1.21 15.94 -13.92
N THR A 33 2.21 16.79 -13.66
CA THR A 33 3.54 16.33 -13.20
C THR A 33 3.55 15.98 -11.71
N CYS A 34 2.65 16.50 -10.89
CA CYS A 34 2.62 16.27 -9.44
C CYS A 34 2.33 14.81 -9.08
N MET A 35 3.14 14.21 -8.22
CA MET A 35 2.98 12.84 -7.72
C MET A 35 1.88 12.67 -6.66
N LEU A 36 1.22 13.74 -6.24
CA LEU A 36 0.18 13.75 -5.19
C LEU A 36 0.63 13.07 -3.87
N CYS A 37 1.91 13.13 -3.53
CA CYS A 37 2.48 12.45 -2.37
C CYS A 37 2.23 13.13 -1.02
N MET A 38 1.47 14.21 -0.97
CA MET A 38 1.05 14.98 0.22
C MET A 38 2.19 15.58 1.07
N ARG A 39 3.47 15.44 0.70
CA ARG A 39 4.59 15.96 1.50
C ARG A 39 4.54 17.49 1.69
N CYS A 40 4.04 18.22 0.71
CA CYS A 40 3.84 19.66 0.82
C CYS A 40 2.64 20.04 1.72
N VAL A 41 1.69 19.14 1.92
CA VAL A 41 0.54 19.32 2.84
C VAL A 41 1.03 19.22 4.29
N SER A 42 1.77 18.16 4.62
CA SER A 42 2.29 17.94 5.98
C SER A 42 3.27 19.02 6.44
N THR A 43 3.94 19.72 5.51
CA THR A 43 4.85 20.84 5.80
C THR A 43 4.20 22.22 5.70
N CYS A 44 2.91 22.30 5.35
CA CYS A 44 2.22 23.58 5.21
C CYS A 44 1.84 24.13 6.58
N PRO A 45 2.36 25.32 6.99
CA PRO A 45 2.10 25.87 8.32
C PRO A 45 0.65 26.30 8.54
N VAL A 46 -0.11 26.45 7.46
CA VAL A 46 -1.53 26.85 7.48
C VAL A 46 -2.47 25.71 7.04
N GLY A 47 -1.98 24.48 6.91
CA GLY A 47 -2.79 23.30 6.66
C GLY A 47 -3.48 23.22 5.30
N ILE A 48 -2.99 23.92 4.27
CA ILE A 48 -3.63 23.88 2.93
C ILE A 48 -3.41 22.51 2.29
N ASP A 49 -4.50 21.85 1.89
CA ASP A 49 -4.44 20.62 1.09
C ASP A 49 -4.13 20.93 -0.39
N ILE A 50 -2.86 21.17 -0.64
CA ILE A 50 -2.32 21.50 -1.96
C ILE A 50 -2.56 20.35 -2.95
N THR A 51 -2.56 19.12 -2.48
CA THR A 51 -2.71 17.94 -3.35
C THR A 51 -4.12 17.78 -3.85
N SER A 52 -5.12 18.01 -3.03
CA SER A 52 -6.53 18.04 -3.46
C SER A 52 -6.81 19.14 -4.47
N ILE A 53 -6.28 20.36 -4.24
CA ILE A 53 -6.42 21.47 -5.20
C ILE A 53 -5.80 21.08 -6.56
N ARG A 54 -4.60 20.49 -6.57
CA ARG A 54 -3.94 20.05 -7.81
C ARG A 54 -4.71 18.93 -8.50
N ASN A 55 -5.21 17.96 -7.74
CA ASN A 55 -5.98 16.86 -8.31
C ASN A 55 -7.28 17.35 -8.94
N ASN A 56 -7.98 18.27 -8.28
CA ASN A 56 -9.20 18.87 -8.80
C ASN A 56 -8.94 19.69 -10.08
N GLN A 57 -7.82 20.39 -10.17
CA GLN A 57 -7.43 21.08 -11.40
C GLN A 57 -7.11 20.08 -12.52
N ARG A 58 -6.36 19.00 -12.22
CA ARG A 58 -6.05 17.91 -13.17
C ARG A 58 -7.32 17.29 -13.76
N LYS A 59 -8.32 16.99 -12.94
CA LYS A 59 -9.61 16.42 -13.38
C LYS A 59 -10.34 17.33 -14.38
N LYS A 60 -10.25 18.65 -14.23
CA LYS A 60 -10.87 19.62 -15.16
C LYS A 60 -10.20 19.68 -16.52
N GLU A 61 -8.91 19.37 -16.58
CA GLU A 61 -8.07 19.50 -17.78
C GLU A 61 -8.05 18.22 -18.63
N GLN A 62 -8.52 17.10 -18.09
CA GLN A 62 -8.47 15.80 -18.77
C GLN A 62 -9.86 15.42 -19.32
N ASN A 63 -9.96 15.29 -20.65
CA ASN A 63 -11.11 14.70 -21.34
C ASN A 63 -10.80 13.21 -21.58
N PHE A 64 -11.12 12.36 -20.62
CA PHE A 64 -11.06 10.91 -20.82
C PHE A 64 -12.33 10.39 -21.51
N LYS A 65 -12.18 9.37 -22.36
CA LYS A 65 -13.31 8.60 -22.87
C LYS A 65 -13.86 7.74 -21.72
N GLU A 66 -15.19 7.66 -21.63
CA GLU A 66 -15.88 6.83 -20.66
C GLU A 66 -15.33 5.39 -20.70
N PHE A 67 -14.93 4.88 -19.55
CA PHE A 67 -14.35 3.55 -19.43
C PHE A 67 -15.48 2.57 -19.19
N GLU A 68 -15.81 1.71 -20.16
CA GLU A 68 -16.74 0.62 -19.94
C GLU A 68 -16.11 -0.41 -19.00
N ILE A 69 -16.68 -0.53 -17.80
CA ILE A 69 -16.32 -1.58 -16.85
C ILE A 69 -17.08 -2.84 -17.24
N SER A 70 -16.47 -3.63 -18.14
CA SER A 70 -17.02 -4.92 -18.51
C SER A 70 -16.99 -5.89 -17.31
N ASN A 71 -18.12 -6.53 -17.07
CA ASN A 71 -18.39 -7.70 -16.20
C ASN A 71 -17.27 -8.13 -15.24
N LEU A 72 -17.18 -7.41 -14.12
CA LEU A 72 -16.41 -7.86 -12.96
C LEU A 72 -17.27 -8.94 -12.26
N ASN A 73 -17.06 -10.17 -12.62
CA ASN A 73 -17.78 -11.31 -12.04
C ASN A 73 -17.12 -11.75 -10.74
N GLY A 74 -16.56 -11.00 -9.94
CA GLY A 74 -15.92 -11.35 -8.67
C GLY A 74 -15.72 -12.85 -8.42
N SER A 75 -14.66 -13.23 -7.79
CA SER A 75 -14.34 -14.61 -7.40
C SER A 75 -15.53 -15.30 -6.73
N ASN A 76 -15.52 -16.61 -6.66
CA ASN A 76 -16.51 -17.39 -5.89
C ASN A 76 -16.35 -17.06 -4.38
N ILE A 77 -17.00 -15.95 -3.97
CA ILE A 77 -16.87 -15.39 -2.62
C ILE A 77 -17.58 -16.32 -1.65
N GLN A 78 -16.80 -16.87 -0.71
CA GLN A 78 -17.33 -17.63 0.43
C GLN A 78 -17.51 -16.69 1.62
N PRO A 79 -18.57 -16.83 2.42
CA PRO A 79 -18.74 -16.07 3.64
C PRO A 79 -17.57 -16.29 4.60
N ALA A 80 -17.04 -15.20 5.16
CA ALA A 80 -15.94 -15.25 6.13
C ALA A 80 -15.90 -13.96 6.97
N LYS A 81 -15.32 -14.01 8.17
CA LYS A 81 -15.23 -12.86 9.06
C LYS A 81 -14.34 -11.74 8.53
N VAL A 82 -13.33 -12.07 7.76
CA VAL A 82 -12.39 -11.12 7.17
C VAL A 82 -12.53 -11.14 5.66
N ALA A 83 -12.80 -9.99 5.04
CA ALA A 83 -12.63 -9.80 3.62
C ALA A 83 -11.19 -9.36 3.33
N TYR A 84 -10.46 -10.09 2.50
CA TYR A 84 -9.14 -9.69 2.03
C TYR A 84 -9.22 -9.14 0.61
N PHE A 85 -8.66 -7.95 0.41
CA PHE A 85 -8.55 -7.28 -0.88
C PHE A 85 -7.10 -6.93 -1.18
N ALA A 86 -6.45 -7.64 -2.12
CA ALA A 86 -5.05 -7.40 -2.47
C ALA A 86 -4.85 -6.11 -3.28
N GLY A 87 -5.81 -5.78 -4.13
CA GLY A 87 -5.76 -4.68 -5.08
C GLY A 87 -4.89 -4.97 -6.31
N CYS A 88 -5.13 -4.23 -7.39
CA CYS A 88 -4.46 -4.44 -8.67
C CYS A 88 -2.92 -4.43 -8.58
N MET A 89 -2.35 -3.62 -7.69
CA MET A 89 -0.90 -3.59 -7.46
C MET A 89 -0.41 -4.81 -6.66
N GLY A 90 -1.25 -5.40 -5.82
CA GLY A 90 -1.01 -6.68 -5.14
C GLY A 90 -0.82 -7.81 -6.15
N HIS A 91 -1.70 -7.90 -7.14
CA HIS A 91 -1.60 -8.90 -8.23
C HIS A 91 -0.35 -8.72 -9.10
N LEU A 92 0.19 -7.50 -9.20
CA LEU A 92 1.49 -7.26 -9.85
C LEU A 92 2.70 -7.54 -8.93
N THR A 93 2.46 -7.91 -7.68
CA THR A 93 3.47 -8.29 -6.68
C THR A 93 3.02 -9.57 -5.93
N PRO A 94 2.93 -10.72 -6.62
CA PRO A 94 2.28 -11.93 -6.08
C PRO A 94 2.95 -12.48 -4.80
N SER A 95 4.20 -12.13 -4.54
CA SER A 95 4.88 -12.48 -3.29
C SER A 95 4.24 -11.84 -2.05
N VAL A 96 3.64 -10.64 -2.19
CA VAL A 96 2.89 -9.97 -1.11
C VAL A 96 1.62 -10.74 -0.80
N ILE A 97 0.86 -11.14 -1.83
CA ILE A 97 -0.35 -11.97 -1.66
C ILE A 97 0.00 -13.29 -0.98
N LYS A 98 1.04 -13.98 -1.48
CA LYS A 98 1.51 -15.26 -0.91
C LYS A 98 1.90 -15.11 0.56
N ALA A 99 2.63 -14.07 0.91
CA ALA A 99 3.03 -13.81 2.29
C ALA A 99 1.82 -13.50 3.18
N THR A 100 0.93 -12.59 2.74
CA THR A 100 -0.28 -12.21 3.47
C THR A 100 -1.20 -13.41 3.72
N THR A 101 -1.47 -14.21 2.69
CA THR A 101 -2.33 -15.40 2.83
C THR A 101 -1.67 -16.51 3.69
N LYS A 102 -0.34 -16.64 3.65
CA LYS A 102 0.41 -17.53 4.56
C LYS A 102 0.19 -17.10 6.02
N LEU A 103 0.33 -15.81 6.32
CA LEU A 103 0.14 -15.26 7.67
C LEU A 103 -1.29 -15.44 8.16
N PHE A 104 -2.31 -15.23 7.31
CA PHE A 104 -3.70 -15.51 7.67
C PHE A 104 -3.92 -16.97 8.04
N LYS A 105 -3.37 -17.90 7.24
CA LYS A 105 -3.49 -19.35 7.52
C LYS A 105 -2.80 -19.72 8.82
N GLU A 106 -1.60 -19.19 9.08
CA GLU A 106 -0.85 -19.45 10.31
C GLU A 106 -1.61 -18.95 11.54
N ALA A 107 -2.18 -17.77 11.46
CA ALA A 107 -3.02 -17.19 12.52
C ALA A 107 -4.44 -17.77 12.58
N LYS A 108 -4.77 -18.76 11.72
CA LYS A 108 -6.12 -19.37 11.60
C LYS A 108 -7.23 -18.34 11.38
N VAL A 109 -6.94 -17.31 10.61
CA VAL A 109 -7.93 -16.29 10.22
C VAL A 109 -8.93 -16.90 9.25
N ASP A 110 -10.22 -16.76 9.56
CA ASP A 110 -11.30 -17.06 8.63
C ASP A 110 -11.45 -15.88 7.65
N PHE A 111 -11.00 -16.05 6.40
CA PHE A 111 -10.97 -14.99 5.40
C PHE A 111 -11.50 -15.41 4.04
N SER A 112 -12.14 -14.45 3.36
CA SER A 112 -12.53 -14.53 1.96
C SER A 112 -11.65 -13.62 1.12
N PHE A 113 -11.04 -14.14 0.05
CA PHE A 113 -10.21 -13.35 -0.85
C PHE A 113 -11.09 -12.76 -1.97
N ILE A 114 -11.46 -11.47 -1.81
CA ILE A 114 -12.51 -10.82 -2.61
C ILE A 114 -12.09 -10.62 -4.06
N ASP A 115 -10.84 -10.27 -4.30
CA ASP A 115 -10.28 -9.99 -5.63
C ASP A 115 -9.26 -11.06 -6.08
N GLU A 116 -9.47 -12.33 -5.72
CA GLU A 116 -8.52 -13.42 -5.98
C GLU A 116 -8.15 -13.57 -7.46
N ASP A 117 -9.10 -13.34 -8.34
CA ASP A 117 -8.91 -13.40 -9.80
C ASP A 117 -8.21 -12.16 -10.39
N GLY A 118 -7.96 -11.12 -9.59
CA GLY A 118 -7.31 -9.89 -10.00
C GLY A 118 -8.14 -9.00 -10.94
N SER A 119 -9.42 -9.32 -11.15
CA SER A 119 -10.31 -8.59 -12.08
C SER A 119 -10.86 -7.28 -11.51
N ILE A 120 -10.70 -7.03 -10.19
CA ILE A 120 -11.37 -5.94 -9.47
C ILE A 120 -10.37 -4.85 -9.09
N CYS A 121 -10.82 -3.59 -9.13
CA CYS A 121 -10.06 -2.40 -8.72
C CYS A 121 -10.84 -1.61 -7.66
N CYS A 122 -10.12 -0.94 -6.74
CA CYS A 122 -10.75 -0.03 -5.77
C CYS A 122 -11.30 1.28 -6.37
N GLY A 123 -11.06 1.57 -7.65
CA GLY A 123 -11.55 2.78 -8.34
C GLY A 123 -10.66 4.02 -8.19
N LYS A 124 -9.67 4.04 -7.30
CA LYS A 124 -8.80 5.22 -7.09
C LYS A 124 -8.15 5.77 -8.36
N PRO A 125 -7.60 4.95 -9.28
CA PRO A 125 -7.04 5.45 -10.53
C PRO A 125 -8.05 6.23 -11.38
N LEU A 126 -9.30 5.76 -11.45
CA LEU A 126 -10.37 6.43 -12.19
C LEU A 126 -10.70 7.80 -11.60
N LEU A 127 -10.78 7.89 -10.27
CA LEU A 127 -10.98 9.17 -9.58
C LEU A 127 -9.85 10.17 -9.85
N GLN A 128 -8.61 9.69 -9.92
CA GLN A 128 -7.46 10.57 -10.18
C GLN A 128 -7.45 11.16 -11.58
N VAL A 129 -8.10 10.51 -12.54
CA VAL A 129 -8.24 10.99 -13.92
C VAL A 129 -9.59 11.63 -14.20
N GLY A 130 -10.48 11.74 -13.21
CA GLY A 130 -11.77 12.43 -13.34
C GLY A 130 -12.93 11.54 -13.80
N GLU A 131 -12.74 10.25 -13.94
CA GLU A 131 -13.76 9.26 -14.31
C GLU A 131 -14.66 8.89 -13.12
N GLU A 132 -15.40 9.88 -12.61
CA GLU A 132 -16.18 9.72 -11.37
C GLU A 132 -17.32 8.71 -11.50
N LYS A 133 -17.99 8.67 -12.67
CA LYS A 133 -19.09 7.71 -12.93
C LYS A 133 -18.58 6.28 -12.94
N SER A 134 -17.49 6.04 -13.66
CA SER A 134 -16.86 4.71 -13.72
C SER A 134 -16.35 4.26 -12.35
N ALA A 135 -15.79 5.20 -11.56
CA ALA A 135 -15.36 4.93 -10.19
C ALA A 135 -16.54 4.56 -9.29
N GLU A 136 -17.69 5.26 -9.38
CA GLU A 136 -18.88 4.94 -8.59
C GLU A 136 -19.46 3.58 -8.97
N SER A 137 -19.54 3.25 -10.26
CA SER A 137 -19.98 1.91 -10.70
C SER A 137 -19.10 0.78 -10.12
N LEU A 138 -17.77 1.00 -10.03
CA LEU A 138 -16.86 0.07 -9.34
C LEU A 138 -17.13 -0.01 -7.84
N ARG A 139 -17.40 1.11 -7.18
CA ARG A 139 -17.72 1.13 -5.76
C ARG A 139 -18.99 0.33 -5.46
N GLU A 140 -20.04 0.52 -6.25
CA GLU A 140 -21.30 -0.24 -6.10
C GLU A 140 -21.03 -1.75 -6.19
N LYS A 141 -20.33 -2.18 -7.24
CA LYS A 141 -19.98 -3.61 -7.41
C LYS A 141 -19.13 -4.14 -6.25
N ASN A 142 -18.12 -3.40 -5.80
CA ASN A 142 -17.30 -3.81 -4.67
C ASN A 142 -18.11 -3.87 -3.35
N ARG A 143 -19.07 -2.96 -3.12
CA ARG A 143 -19.98 -3.02 -1.97
C ARG A 143 -20.82 -4.30 -2.00
N GLU A 144 -21.36 -4.67 -3.17
CA GLU A 144 -22.12 -5.92 -3.34
C GLU A 144 -21.26 -7.15 -3.04
N LEU A 145 -20.00 -7.19 -3.52
CA LEU A 145 -19.08 -8.29 -3.25
C LEU A 145 -18.75 -8.39 -1.75
N LEU A 146 -18.49 -7.26 -1.11
CA LEU A 146 -18.23 -7.20 0.33
C LEU A 146 -19.47 -7.63 1.13
N ALA A 147 -20.66 -7.19 0.76
CA ALA A 147 -21.91 -7.61 1.41
C ALA A 147 -22.13 -9.13 1.28
N ARG A 148 -21.82 -9.72 0.13
CA ARG A 148 -21.91 -11.18 -0.09
C ARG A 148 -20.92 -11.96 0.75
N SER A 149 -19.77 -11.40 1.09
CA SER A 149 -18.78 -12.06 1.96
C SER A 149 -19.24 -12.15 3.42
N GLY A 150 -20.18 -11.32 3.84
CA GLY A 150 -20.63 -11.24 5.25
C GLY A 150 -19.53 -10.83 6.21
N ALA A 151 -18.44 -10.25 5.72
CA ALA A 151 -17.28 -9.93 6.52
C ALA A 151 -17.57 -8.82 7.56
N GLU A 152 -16.95 -8.96 8.71
CA GLU A 152 -16.98 -7.99 9.80
C GLU A 152 -15.86 -6.93 9.69
N ILE A 153 -14.85 -7.20 8.86
CA ILE A 153 -13.69 -6.35 8.64
C ILE A 153 -13.12 -6.52 7.23
N LEU A 154 -12.69 -5.42 6.61
CA LEU A 154 -11.96 -5.43 5.35
C LEU A 154 -10.47 -5.20 5.60
N VAL A 155 -9.62 -6.12 5.14
CA VAL A 155 -8.17 -6.02 5.20
C VAL A 155 -7.59 -5.89 3.79
N THR A 156 -6.69 -4.93 3.58
CA THR A 156 -6.02 -4.76 2.28
C THR A 156 -4.51 -4.59 2.44
N SER A 157 -3.74 -5.14 1.50
CA SER A 157 -2.29 -4.96 1.44
C SER A 157 -1.87 -3.64 0.78
N CYS A 158 -2.82 -2.92 0.19
CA CYS A 158 -2.52 -1.69 -0.55
C CYS A 158 -3.07 -0.45 0.18
N PRO A 159 -2.21 0.47 0.64
CA PRO A 159 -2.66 1.67 1.35
C PRO A 159 -3.51 2.61 0.49
N ILE A 160 -3.34 2.57 -0.84
CA ILE A 160 -4.20 3.31 -1.78
C ILE A 160 -5.63 2.76 -1.72
N CYS A 161 -5.78 1.43 -1.69
CA CYS A 161 -7.06 0.77 -1.55
C CYS A 161 -7.65 1.01 -0.15
N ALA A 162 -6.83 0.88 0.91
CA ALA A 162 -7.27 1.16 2.28
C ALA A 162 -7.88 2.56 2.40
N LYS A 163 -7.19 3.57 1.88
CA LYS A 163 -7.68 4.94 1.88
C LYS A 163 -8.96 5.10 1.06
N GLU A 164 -9.02 4.52 -0.13
CA GLU A 164 -10.19 4.61 -0.99
C GLU A 164 -11.43 3.97 -0.35
N PHE A 165 -11.27 2.77 0.22
CA PHE A 165 -12.36 2.09 0.94
C PHE A 165 -12.81 2.85 2.19
N SER A 166 -11.87 3.40 2.96
CA SER A 166 -12.19 4.15 4.19
C SER A 166 -12.90 5.47 3.94
N GLU A 167 -12.50 6.20 2.88
CA GLU A 167 -12.99 7.57 2.65
C GLU A 167 -14.20 7.66 1.72
N ASN A 168 -14.34 6.73 0.77
CA ASN A 168 -15.27 6.90 -0.35
C ASN A 168 -16.31 5.79 -0.51
N TYR A 169 -16.22 4.70 0.28
CA TYR A 169 -17.13 3.57 0.13
C TYR A 169 -18.30 3.58 1.10
N ASN A 170 -18.25 4.40 2.18
CA ASN A 170 -19.27 4.44 3.23
C ASN A 170 -19.60 3.04 3.75
N LEU A 171 -18.57 2.24 4.05
CA LEU A 171 -18.72 0.89 4.58
C LEU A 171 -19.09 0.94 6.06
N GLU A 172 -19.97 0.04 6.51
CA GLU A 172 -20.32 -0.12 7.94
C GLU A 172 -19.25 -0.93 8.70
N ILE A 173 -18.37 -1.62 8.00
CA ILE A 173 -17.28 -2.41 8.58
C ILE A 173 -15.95 -1.64 8.57
N PRO A 174 -15.07 -1.85 9.57
CA PRO A 174 -13.76 -1.23 9.60
C PRO A 174 -12.88 -1.70 8.42
N VAL A 175 -12.06 -0.77 7.93
CA VAL A 175 -11.06 -1.02 6.88
C VAL A 175 -9.69 -0.88 7.49
N LEU A 176 -8.90 -1.94 7.45
CA LEU A 176 -7.53 -1.95 7.97
C LEU A 176 -6.52 -2.23 6.85
N HIS A 177 -5.40 -1.53 6.92
CA HIS A 177 -4.21 -1.97 6.20
C HIS A 177 -3.65 -3.25 6.87
N HIS A 178 -3.09 -4.16 6.09
CA HIS A 178 -2.62 -5.45 6.60
C HIS A 178 -1.62 -5.32 7.77
N SER A 179 -0.82 -4.23 7.81
CA SER A 179 0.10 -3.99 8.93
C SER A 179 -0.61 -3.76 10.26
N GLN A 180 -1.75 -3.08 10.25
CA GLN A 180 -2.57 -2.88 11.45
C GLN A 180 -3.22 -4.20 11.88
N PHE A 181 -3.75 -4.94 10.91
CA PHE A 181 -4.38 -6.23 11.19
C PHE A 181 -3.40 -7.26 11.75
N PHE A 182 -2.20 -7.39 11.15
CA PHE A 182 -1.18 -8.30 11.67
C PHE A 182 -0.63 -7.89 13.03
N LEU A 183 -0.51 -6.58 13.30
CA LEU A 183 -0.14 -6.11 14.64
C LEU A 183 -1.18 -6.55 15.69
N ASN A 184 -2.47 -6.45 15.38
CA ASN A 184 -3.52 -6.95 16.27
C ASN A 184 -3.36 -8.46 16.52
N LEU A 185 -3.09 -9.26 15.48
CA LEU A 185 -2.88 -10.71 15.63
C LEU A 185 -1.65 -11.05 16.47
N VAL A 186 -0.57 -10.28 16.35
CA VAL A 186 0.63 -10.43 17.19
C VAL A 186 0.31 -10.09 18.64
N ASN A 187 -0.35 -8.97 18.89
CA ASN A 187 -0.72 -8.52 20.24
C ASN A 187 -1.72 -9.47 20.92
N GLU A 188 -2.56 -10.14 20.15
CA GLU A 188 -3.49 -11.17 20.64
C GLU A 188 -2.83 -12.55 20.82
N GLY A 189 -1.55 -12.70 20.49
CA GLY A 189 -0.83 -13.98 20.54
C GLY A 189 -1.27 -15.01 19.50
N LYS A 190 -2.01 -14.57 18.47
CA LYS A 190 -2.47 -15.44 17.37
C LYS A 190 -1.41 -15.62 16.29
N LEU A 191 -0.44 -14.72 16.23
CA LEU A 191 0.68 -14.78 15.30
C LEU A 191 1.99 -14.57 16.08
N ASN A 192 2.81 -15.61 16.17
CA ASN A 192 4.10 -15.56 16.83
C ASN A 192 5.21 -15.24 15.83
N VAL A 193 5.95 -14.19 16.10
CA VAL A 193 7.02 -13.69 15.23
C VAL A 193 8.34 -13.69 16.00
N ASN A 194 9.39 -14.23 15.42
CA ASN A 194 10.73 -14.29 16.01
C ASN A 194 11.59 -13.14 15.51
N GLU A 195 12.31 -12.50 16.39
CA GLU A 195 13.27 -11.47 16.01
C GLU A 195 14.50 -12.09 15.34
N SER A 196 14.85 -11.62 14.14
CA SER A 196 15.98 -12.10 13.35
C SER A 196 17.27 -11.29 13.55
N GLY A 197 17.25 -10.18 14.25
CA GLY A 197 18.37 -9.24 14.39
C GLY A 197 18.82 -8.55 13.09
N LYS A 198 18.13 -8.78 11.98
CA LYS A 198 18.46 -8.15 10.69
C LYS A 198 18.09 -6.66 10.73
N LYS A 199 19.01 -5.82 10.27
CA LYS A 199 18.77 -4.37 10.12
C LYS A 199 17.97 -4.10 8.85
N VAL A 200 16.85 -3.36 8.99
CA VAL A 200 15.93 -3.02 7.91
C VAL A 200 15.57 -1.54 7.99
N ALA A 201 15.61 -0.84 6.86
CA ALA A 201 15.08 0.52 6.78
C ALA A 201 13.62 0.48 6.30
N TYR A 202 12.74 1.21 6.98
CA TYR A 202 11.33 1.24 6.62
C TYR A 202 10.98 2.48 5.80
N HIS A 203 10.36 2.26 4.65
CA HIS A 203 9.78 3.29 3.82
C HIS A 203 8.31 3.49 4.18
N ASP A 204 7.92 4.69 4.63
CA ASP A 204 6.53 5.07 4.84
C ASP A 204 5.83 5.37 3.51
N PRO A 205 4.88 4.53 3.06
CA PRO A 205 4.10 4.84 1.88
C PRO A 205 3.25 6.11 2.10
N CYS A 206 3.22 7.00 1.12
CA CYS A 206 2.54 8.28 1.26
C CYS A 206 1.05 8.16 1.59
N GLU A 207 0.36 7.19 1.02
CA GLU A 207 -1.07 6.95 1.28
C GLU A 207 -1.33 6.26 2.63
N LEU A 208 -0.36 5.49 3.16
CA LEU A 208 -0.48 4.89 4.49
C LEU A 208 -0.22 5.92 5.57
N GLY A 209 0.95 6.57 5.51
CA GLY A 209 1.36 7.56 6.51
C GLY A 209 0.56 8.85 6.39
N ARG A 210 0.89 9.70 5.41
CA ARG A 210 0.23 11.01 5.24
C ARG A 210 -1.24 10.93 4.86
N GLY A 211 -1.63 9.85 4.16
CA GLY A 211 -3.01 9.63 3.73
C GLY A 211 -3.94 9.15 4.84
N LEU A 212 -3.51 8.17 5.64
CA LEU A 212 -4.32 7.52 6.68
C LEU A 212 -3.84 7.77 8.11
N GLY A 213 -2.69 8.44 8.31
CA GLY A 213 -2.12 8.66 9.63
C GLY A 213 -1.46 7.42 10.26
N VAL A 214 -1.33 6.33 9.51
CA VAL A 214 -0.79 5.04 9.99
C VAL A 214 0.73 5.04 9.88
N TYR A 215 1.42 5.34 10.98
CA TYR A 215 2.88 5.44 11.07
C TYR A 215 3.49 4.47 12.07
N ASN A 216 2.84 4.28 13.21
CA ASN A 216 3.39 3.54 14.34
C ASN A 216 3.18 2.04 14.18
N GLU A 217 1.99 1.61 13.77
CA GLU A 217 1.62 0.20 13.68
C GLU A 217 2.56 -0.60 12.74
N PRO A 218 2.96 -0.10 11.54
CA PRO A 218 3.93 -0.80 10.72
C PRO A 218 5.31 -0.95 11.38
N ARG A 219 5.73 0.05 12.17
CA ARG A 219 7.01 0.03 12.88
C ARG A 219 6.99 -0.92 14.06
N GLU A 220 5.96 -0.83 14.88
CA GLU A 220 5.74 -1.74 16.01
C GLU A 220 5.70 -3.18 15.51
N LEU A 221 4.91 -3.45 14.47
CA LEU A 221 4.85 -4.78 13.87
C LEU A 221 6.22 -5.28 13.38
N LEU A 222 6.97 -4.43 12.67
CA LEU A 222 8.31 -4.81 12.17
C LEU A 222 9.30 -5.03 13.30
N SER A 223 9.19 -4.32 14.44
CA SER A 223 10.10 -4.48 15.58
C SER A 223 10.02 -5.85 16.24
N HIS A 224 8.93 -6.60 16.05
CA HIS A 224 8.84 -8.01 16.47
C HIS A 224 9.71 -8.95 15.60
N ALA A 225 10.07 -8.56 14.39
CA ALA A 225 10.78 -9.41 13.43
C ALA A 225 12.22 -8.96 13.14
N VAL A 226 12.49 -7.65 13.19
CA VAL A 226 13.75 -7.06 12.72
C VAL A 226 14.12 -5.82 13.53
N THR A 227 15.41 -5.43 13.46
CA THR A 227 15.87 -4.15 14.00
C THR A 227 15.70 -3.04 12.96
N LEU A 228 14.87 -2.05 13.25
CA LEU A 228 14.67 -0.91 12.36
C LEU A 228 15.85 0.06 12.39
N VAL A 229 16.21 0.59 11.24
CA VAL A 229 17.21 1.66 11.08
C VAL A 229 16.47 2.98 11.01
N ASP A 230 16.83 3.92 11.92
CA ASP A 230 16.27 5.26 11.92
C ASP A 230 16.67 6.05 10.66
N SER A 231 15.77 6.86 10.17
CA SER A 231 16.00 7.74 9.01
C SER A 231 15.44 9.14 9.27
N LYS A 232 16.15 10.14 8.77
CA LYS A 232 15.61 11.53 8.74
C LYS A 232 14.45 11.67 7.76
N GLN A 233 14.29 10.72 6.83
CA GLN A 233 13.26 10.70 5.79
C GLN A 233 12.17 9.68 6.12
N GLU A 234 11.62 9.77 7.33
CA GLU A 234 10.56 8.88 7.81
C GLU A 234 9.30 9.66 8.23
N LYS A 235 8.23 8.95 8.47
CA LYS A 235 6.91 9.46 8.87
C LYS A 235 6.45 10.58 7.92
N GLU A 236 6.06 11.75 8.44
CA GLU A 236 5.61 12.90 7.65
C GLU A 236 6.66 13.39 6.66
N ASN A 237 7.95 13.22 6.99
CA ASN A 237 9.07 13.61 6.16
C ASN A 237 9.45 12.58 5.09
N SER A 238 8.78 11.44 5.04
CA SER A 238 9.14 10.36 4.14
C SER A 238 9.16 10.82 2.67
N LEU A 239 10.13 10.29 1.91
CA LEU A 239 10.23 10.52 0.48
C LEU A 239 9.22 9.64 -0.28
N CYS A 240 8.78 10.11 -1.44
CA CYS A 240 7.90 9.33 -2.32
C CYS A 240 8.72 8.29 -3.10
N CYS A 241 8.15 7.10 -3.30
CA CYS A 241 8.76 6.08 -4.15
C CYS A 241 8.82 6.46 -5.65
N GLY A 242 8.04 7.45 -6.09
CA GLY A 242 7.94 7.85 -7.50
C GLY A 242 6.89 7.08 -8.33
N GLY A 243 6.18 6.13 -7.73
CA GLY A 243 5.24 5.23 -8.46
C GLY A 243 4.01 5.94 -9.04
N SER A 244 3.30 6.72 -8.22
CA SER A 244 2.12 7.55 -8.62
C SER A 244 1.07 6.86 -9.49
N LEU A 245 0.89 5.54 -9.40
CA LEU A 245 0.02 4.73 -10.28
C LEU A 245 0.28 4.94 -11.80
N GLY A 246 1.38 5.59 -12.16
CA GLY A 246 1.67 5.93 -13.56
C GLY A 246 0.87 7.09 -14.15
N ILE A 247 0.06 7.77 -13.33
CA ILE A 247 -0.88 8.83 -13.74
C ILE A 247 -0.19 10.22 -13.72
N THR A 248 1.12 10.28 -13.89
CA THR A 248 1.86 11.54 -13.91
C THR A 248 2.59 11.70 -15.22
N ASN A 249 2.74 12.94 -15.67
CA ASN A 249 3.43 13.28 -16.90
C ASN A 249 4.97 13.34 -16.71
N ILE A 250 5.52 12.46 -15.85
CA ILE A 250 6.96 12.25 -15.69
C ILE A 250 7.38 10.92 -16.31
N SER A 251 8.51 10.91 -16.98
CA SER A 251 8.99 9.73 -17.69
C SER A 251 9.35 8.58 -16.72
N ALA A 252 9.43 7.38 -17.25
CA ALA A 252 9.88 6.22 -16.48
C ALA A 252 11.29 6.44 -15.88
N GLU A 253 12.19 7.03 -16.64
CA GLU A 253 13.55 7.33 -16.16
C GLU A 253 13.56 8.37 -15.04
N GLN A 254 12.74 9.42 -15.12
CA GLN A 254 12.58 10.39 -14.04
C GLN A 254 12.05 9.75 -12.77
N ARG A 255 11.08 8.81 -12.88
CA ARG A 255 10.59 8.04 -11.73
C ARG A 255 11.68 7.17 -11.11
N LYS A 256 12.53 6.54 -11.94
CA LYS A 256 13.67 5.75 -11.46
C LYS A 256 14.69 6.60 -10.69
N ILE A 257 14.96 7.83 -11.14
CA ILE A 257 15.84 8.77 -10.42
C ILE A 257 15.27 9.04 -9.02
N ILE A 258 13.98 9.33 -8.90
CA ILE A 258 13.31 9.55 -7.62
C ILE A 258 13.41 8.31 -6.73
N ALA A 259 13.15 7.13 -7.28
CA ALA A 259 13.18 5.87 -6.55
C ALA A 259 14.59 5.55 -6.02
N ARG A 260 15.64 5.70 -6.84
CA ARG A 260 17.05 5.50 -6.43
C ARG A 260 17.45 6.46 -5.30
N ASN A 261 17.11 7.73 -5.43
CA ASN A 261 17.37 8.71 -4.38
C ASN A 261 16.66 8.32 -3.07
N THR A 262 15.41 7.90 -3.14
CA THR A 262 14.66 7.47 -1.95
C THR A 262 15.30 6.25 -1.28
N LEU A 263 15.73 5.25 -2.04
CA LEU A 263 16.42 4.08 -1.50
C LEU A 263 17.75 4.45 -0.83
N GLN A 264 18.51 5.33 -1.45
CA GLN A 264 19.79 5.81 -0.90
C GLN A 264 19.60 6.57 0.42
N GLU A 265 18.65 7.48 0.46
CA GLU A 265 18.33 8.27 1.68
C GLU A 265 17.80 7.39 2.82
N LEU A 266 16.98 6.38 2.52
CA LEU A 266 16.45 5.45 3.53
C LEU A 266 17.56 4.53 4.08
N SER A 267 18.39 3.99 3.20
CA SER A 267 19.42 3.02 3.59
C SER A 267 20.54 3.63 4.41
N GLN A 268 20.86 4.91 4.19
CA GLN A 268 21.98 5.66 4.80
C GLN A 268 23.32 4.88 4.79
N GLY A 269 23.47 3.91 3.88
CA GLY A 269 24.61 3.00 3.86
C GLY A 269 24.65 1.96 4.98
N VAL A 270 23.64 1.94 5.87
CA VAL A 270 23.59 1.05 7.06
C VAL A 270 23.00 -0.32 6.71
N THR A 271 22.00 -0.34 5.83
CA THR A 271 21.34 -1.58 5.40
C THR A 271 21.06 -1.59 3.91
N LYS A 272 20.97 -2.79 3.33
CA LYS A 272 20.50 -3.01 1.95
C LYS A 272 19.09 -3.60 1.91
N THR A 273 18.47 -3.84 3.04
CA THR A 273 17.10 -4.36 3.12
C THR A 273 16.14 -3.21 3.42
N ILE A 274 15.17 -3.01 2.53
CA ILE A 274 14.16 -1.96 2.62
C ILE A 274 12.79 -2.64 2.77
N ALA A 275 12.08 -2.28 3.83
CA ALA A 275 10.68 -2.68 4.04
C ALA A 275 9.73 -1.59 3.55
N THR A 276 8.57 -1.98 3.04
CA THR A 276 7.47 -1.05 2.74
C THR A 276 6.13 -1.78 2.87
N GLY A 277 5.08 -1.09 3.27
CA GLY A 277 3.70 -1.61 3.32
C GLY A 277 2.89 -1.17 2.11
N CYS A 278 3.44 -1.23 0.90
CA CYS A 278 2.72 -0.82 -0.31
C CYS A 278 3.24 -1.58 -1.54
N PRO A 279 2.39 -2.38 -2.20
CA PRO A 279 2.76 -3.12 -3.41
C PRO A 279 3.29 -2.24 -4.54
N LEU A 280 2.71 -1.05 -4.73
CA LEU A 280 3.19 -0.08 -5.72
C LEU A 280 4.60 0.43 -5.38
N CYS A 281 4.85 0.78 -4.12
CA CYS A 281 6.18 1.22 -3.68
C CYS A 281 7.21 0.11 -3.86
N LYS A 282 6.87 -1.12 -3.44
CA LYS A 282 7.71 -2.30 -3.63
C LYS A 282 8.08 -2.51 -5.10
N LYS A 283 7.08 -2.56 -5.99
CA LYS A 283 7.31 -2.74 -7.43
C LYS A 283 8.18 -1.63 -8.01
N THR A 284 7.93 -0.38 -7.60
CA THR A 284 8.70 0.78 -8.08
C THR A 284 10.17 0.68 -7.64
N PHE A 285 10.43 0.38 -6.38
CA PHE A 285 11.79 0.21 -5.87
C PHE A 285 12.50 -1.00 -6.49
N GLN A 286 11.82 -2.12 -6.68
CA GLN A 286 12.38 -3.29 -7.35
C GLN A 286 12.84 -2.99 -8.79
N SER A 287 12.22 -2.05 -9.48
CA SER A 287 12.63 -1.65 -10.83
C SER A 287 13.99 -0.94 -10.91
N VAL A 288 14.58 -0.58 -9.75
CA VAL A 288 15.85 0.16 -9.64
C VAL A 288 16.78 -0.40 -8.57
N SER A 289 16.47 -1.57 -8.01
CA SER A 289 17.09 -2.10 -6.78
C SER A 289 18.22 -3.09 -7.03
N ASP A 290 19.15 -2.80 -7.96
CA ASP A 290 20.28 -3.70 -8.24
C ASP A 290 21.09 -4.09 -6.99
N ASN A 291 21.08 -3.24 -5.94
CA ASN A 291 21.83 -3.40 -4.70
C ASN A 291 20.96 -3.48 -3.44
N TYR A 292 19.62 -3.47 -3.56
CA TYR A 292 18.71 -3.47 -2.42
C TYR A 292 17.75 -4.64 -2.47
N LYS A 293 17.54 -5.30 -1.32
CA LYS A 293 16.44 -6.27 -1.14
C LYS A 293 15.21 -5.50 -0.68
N VAL A 294 14.22 -5.36 -1.54
CA VAL A 294 12.95 -4.66 -1.23
C VAL A 294 11.88 -5.69 -0.88
N MET A 295 11.35 -5.60 0.32
CA MET A 295 10.36 -6.53 0.88
C MET A 295 9.12 -5.78 1.34
N ASP A 296 7.97 -6.43 1.21
CA ASP A 296 6.77 -5.99 1.91
C ASP A 296 6.84 -6.40 3.39
N ILE A 297 6.11 -5.67 4.25
CA ILE A 297 6.00 -6.01 5.68
C ILE A 297 5.56 -7.46 5.86
N SER A 298 4.57 -7.90 5.09
CA SER A 298 4.06 -9.28 5.16
C SER A 298 5.12 -10.34 4.83
N GLU A 299 6.03 -10.03 3.90
CA GLU A 299 7.12 -10.95 3.56
C GLU A 299 8.15 -11.06 4.69
N ILE A 300 8.48 -9.93 5.34
CA ILE A 300 9.37 -9.93 6.50
C ILE A 300 8.77 -10.77 7.63
N LEU A 301 7.49 -10.58 7.93
CA LEU A 301 6.81 -11.39 8.94
C LEU A 301 6.79 -12.88 8.57
N ALA A 302 6.40 -13.19 7.32
CA ALA A 302 6.32 -14.58 6.84
C ALA A 302 7.67 -15.31 6.84
N ASP A 303 8.78 -14.57 6.73
CA ASP A 303 10.14 -15.11 6.88
C ASP A 303 10.54 -15.35 8.35
N ASN A 304 9.83 -14.74 9.31
CA ASN A 304 10.17 -14.75 10.74
C ASN A 304 9.07 -15.35 11.65
N ILE A 305 8.02 -15.95 11.10
CA ILE A 305 7.06 -16.72 11.93
C ILE A 305 7.70 -18.01 12.45
N GLU A 306 7.33 -18.40 13.67
CA GLU A 306 7.69 -19.69 14.22
C GLU A 306 7.16 -20.81 13.31
N GLN A 307 8.07 -21.67 12.83
CA GLN A 307 7.65 -22.90 12.19
C GLN A 307 7.19 -23.85 13.30
N LYS A 308 5.91 -24.15 13.38
CA LYS A 308 5.44 -25.27 14.19
C LYS A 308 6.07 -26.53 13.62
N VAL A 309 7.06 -27.08 14.32
CA VAL A 309 7.53 -28.44 14.07
C VAL A 309 6.34 -29.33 14.43
N GLU A 310 5.66 -29.88 13.42
CA GLU A 310 4.76 -31.01 13.65
C GLU A 310 5.63 -32.14 14.21
N VAL A 311 5.62 -32.27 15.53
CA VAL A 311 6.19 -33.47 16.19
C VAL A 311 5.23 -34.58 15.82
N ASN A 312 5.56 -35.35 14.77
CA ASN A 312 4.96 -36.62 14.52
C ASN A 312 5.38 -37.50 15.70
N CYS A 313 4.57 -37.55 16.75
CA CYS A 313 4.70 -38.53 17.79
C CYS A 313 4.20 -39.84 17.18
N PRO A 314 5.05 -40.86 16.95
CA PRO A 314 4.55 -42.17 16.52
C PRO A 314 3.60 -42.65 17.62
N GLU A 315 2.39 -43.02 17.23
CA GLU A 315 1.49 -43.72 18.16
C GLU A 315 2.20 -44.94 18.70
N PRO A 316 2.17 -45.19 20.02
CA PRO A 316 2.76 -46.40 20.56
C PRO A 316 1.97 -47.61 20.00
N GLU A 317 2.67 -48.49 19.26
CA GLU A 317 2.11 -49.77 18.91
C GLU A 317 1.79 -50.54 20.21
N LEU A 318 0.51 -50.65 20.52
CA LEU A 318 0.01 -51.51 21.57
C LEU A 318 0.17 -52.97 21.07
N GLU A 319 1.29 -53.62 21.44
CA GLU A 319 1.38 -55.09 21.35
C GLU A 319 0.29 -55.67 22.25
N VAL A 320 -0.77 -56.20 21.62
CA VAL A 320 -1.75 -57.04 22.31
C VAL A 320 -1.11 -58.40 22.52
N ALA A 321 -0.65 -58.65 23.74
CA ALA A 321 -0.23 -60.00 24.13
C ALA A 321 -1.47 -60.91 24.18
N GLU A 322 -1.58 -61.85 23.28
CA GLU A 322 -2.54 -62.95 23.36
C GLU A 322 -2.10 -63.91 24.50
N PHE A 323 -3.03 -64.09 25.45
CA PHE A 323 -3.00 -65.18 26.44
C PHE A 323 -3.96 -66.30 26.03
#